data_8991f72a248e718415ac64d707771c48
#
_entry.id   8991f72a248e718415ac64d707771c48
#
_cell.length_a   1.000
_cell.length_b   1.000
_cell.length_c   1.000
_cell.angle_alpha   90.00
_cell.angle_beta   90.00
_cell.angle_gamma   90.00
#
_symmetry.space_group_name_H-M   'P 1'
#
loop_
_entity.id
_entity.type
_entity.pdbx_description
1 polymer ?
#
loop_
_entity_poly.entity_id
_entity_poly.type
_entity_poly.pdbx_seq_one_letter_code
_entity_poly.pdbx_strand_id
1 'polypeptide(L)'
;KVYPGFLQYSGFLSMNMKRHTQAHLDFFNHLLIGADLDAKKHQEFYNEYNAVMDLAEKYYLETLERVFIDQHLAKGTMKVDNKLISLNDIKDTKLLTIEGEMDDISGLGQTHAANYLCTNIPQNKKEAITFEGVGHYGIFAGKKWRNEIYSKIKNFIEN
;
A
#
# COMPACT_ATOMS: atom_id res chain seq x y z
N LYS A 1 -2.45 18.43 -19.50
CA LYS A 1 -1.15 17.76 -19.35
C LYS A 1 -1.32 16.55 -18.43
N VAL A 2 -0.37 15.59 -18.53
CA VAL A 2 -0.36 14.37 -17.72
C VAL A 2 1.03 14.13 -17.11
N TYR A 3 1.05 13.44 -15.99
CA TYR A 3 2.25 12.80 -15.47
C TYR A 3 2.26 11.36 -16.03
N PRO A 4 3.22 11.03 -16.91
CA PRO A 4 3.19 9.77 -17.65
C PRO A 4 3.37 8.54 -16.76
N GLY A 5 2.57 7.48 -17.01
CA GLY A 5 2.65 6.23 -16.28
C GLY A 5 4.01 5.56 -16.37
N PHE A 6 4.73 5.69 -17.50
CA PHE A 6 6.07 5.11 -17.63
C PHE A 6 7.09 5.73 -16.66
N LEU A 7 6.95 7.01 -16.29
CA LEU A 7 7.82 7.65 -15.29
C LEU A 7 7.53 7.09 -13.89
N GLN A 8 6.25 6.87 -13.54
CA GLN A 8 5.87 6.21 -12.29
C GLN A 8 6.45 4.79 -12.23
N TYR A 9 6.27 4.03 -13.30
CA TYR A 9 6.80 2.67 -13.43
C TYR A 9 8.32 2.63 -13.27
N SER A 10 9.04 3.55 -13.92
CA SER A 10 10.50 3.67 -13.79
C SER A 10 10.90 3.97 -12.34
N GLY A 11 10.13 4.83 -11.64
CA GLY A 11 10.31 5.12 -10.23
C GLY A 11 10.17 3.86 -9.37
N PHE A 12 9.09 3.10 -9.53
CA PHE A 12 8.85 1.86 -8.77
C PHE A 12 9.95 0.82 -9.01
N LEU A 13 10.38 0.61 -10.25
CA LEU A 13 11.48 -0.31 -10.54
C LEU A 13 12.79 0.12 -9.87
N SER A 14 13.08 1.43 -9.83
CA SER A 14 14.30 1.96 -9.25
C SER A 14 14.38 1.81 -7.72
N MET A 15 13.24 1.76 -7.03
CA MET A 15 13.18 1.60 -5.58
C MET A 15 13.75 0.25 -5.13
N ASN A 16 13.59 -0.81 -5.93
CA ASN A 16 14.11 -2.14 -5.60
C ASN A 16 14.61 -2.89 -6.85
N MET A 17 15.53 -2.28 -7.57
CA MET A 17 16.07 -2.79 -8.84
C MET A 17 16.62 -4.21 -8.71
N LYS A 18 17.33 -4.52 -7.63
CA LYS A 18 17.90 -5.85 -7.40
C LYS A 18 16.80 -6.93 -7.33
N ARG A 19 15.72 -6.67 -6.62
CA ARG A 19 14.58 -7.59 -6.49
C ARG A 19 13.92 -7.84 -7.85
N HIS A 20 13.66 -6.79 -8.61
CA HIS A 20 13.05 -6.91 -9.93
C HIS A 20 13.95 -7.66 -10.91
N THR A 21 15.25 -7.37 -10.92
CA THR A 21 16.21 -8.10 -11.74
C THR A 21 16.24 -9.59 -11.39
N GLN A 22 16.31 -9.92 -10.09
CA GLN A 22 16.29 -11.31 -9.64
C GLN A 22 15.00 -12.02 -10.04
N ALA A 23 13.84 -11.38 -9.85
CA ALA A 23 12.55 -11.95 -10.23
C ALA A 23 12.47 -12.28 -11.74
N HIS A 24 13.03 -11.44 -12.61
CA HIS A 24 13.09 -11.74 -14.05
C HIS A 24 14.06 -12.88 -14.37
N LEU A 25 15.21 -12.97 -13.69
CA LEU A 25 16.12 -14.12 -13.85
C LEU A 25 15.46 -15.43 -13.42
N ASP A 26 14.73 -15.41 -12.29
CA ASP A 26 13.98 -16.57 -11.81
C ASP A 26 12.88 -16.97 -12.81
N PHE A 27 12.21 -16.01 -13.42
CA PHE A 27 11.24 -16.29 -14.49
C PHE A 27 11.86 -17.01 -15.69
N PHE A 28 13.02 -16.55 -16.17
CA PHE A 28 13.73 -17.23 -17.24
C PHE A 28 14.14 -18.66 -16.85
N ASN A 29 14.60 -18.86 -15.62
CA ASN A 29 14.92 -20.19 -15.11
C ASN A 29 13.69 -21.09 -15.07
N HIS A 30 12.54 -20.59 -14.61
CA HIS A 30 11.28 -21.36 -14.60
C HIS A 30 10.87 -21.80 -16.01
N LEU A 31 11.03 -20.93 -17.01
CA LEU A 31 10.78 -21.30 -18.41
C LEU A 31 11.72 -22.40 -18.91
N LEU A 32 13.00 -22.33 -18.55
CA LEU A 32 14.00 -23.30 -18.99
C LEU A 32 13.79 -24.69 -18.38
N ILE A 33 13.31 -24.78 -17.15
CA ILE A 33 13.06 -26.05 -16.46
C ILE A 33 11.63 -26.57 -16.60
N GLY A 34 10.79 -25.88 -17.36
CA GLY A 34 9.38 -26.26 -17.56
C GLY A 34 8.49 -26.08 -16.33
N ALA A 35 8.82 -25.13 -15.44
CA ALA A 35 8.01 -24.78 -14.28
C ALA A 35 6.90 -23.78 -14.67
N ASP A 36 6.00 -24.22 -15.56
CA ASP A 36 5.00 -23.37 -16.21
C ASP A 36 4.09 -22.63 -15.22
N LEU A 37 3.74 -23.26 -14.11
CA LEU A 37 2.87 -22.62 -13.10
C LEU A 37 3.54 -21.41 -12.45
N ASP A 38 4.83 -21.48 -12.14
CA ASP A 38 5.54 -20.38 -11.49
C ASP A 38 5.90 -19.29 -12.51
N ALA A 39 6.20 -19.67 -13.76
CA ALA A 39 6.33 -18.73 -14.86
C ALA A 39 5.03 -17.96 -15.11
N LYS A 40 3.87 -18.62 -15.09
CA LYS A 40 2.56 -17.98 -15.24
C LYS A 40 2.26 -17.01 -14.10
N LYS A 41 2.51 -17.37 -12.85
CA LYS A 41 2.33 -16.46 -11.69
C LYS A 41 3.19 -15.20 -11.82
N HIS A 42 4.44 -15.37 -12.26
CA HIS A 42 5.32 -14.22 -12.50
C HIS A 42 4.73 -13.28 -13.58
N GLN A 43 4.27 -13.85 -14.69
CA GLN A 43 3.69 -13.08 -15.78
C GLN A 43 2.41 -12.35 -15.34
N GLU A 44 1.51 -13.02 -14.62
CA GLU A 44 0.30 -12.41 -14.06
C GLU A 44 0.64 -11.25 -13.12
N PHE A 45 1.59 -11.44 -12.19
CA PHE A 45 2.05 -10.38 -11.30
C PHE A 45 2.59 -9.18 -12.06
N TYR A 46 3.48 -9.38 -13.03
CA TYR A 46 4.07 -8.26 -13.76
C TYR A 46 3.12 -7.61 -14.76
N ASN A 47 2.10 -8.32 -15.25
CA ASN A 47 1.04 -7.70 -16.03
C ASN A 47 0.26 -6.68 -15.19
N GLU A 48 -0.09 -7.01 -13.95
CA GLU A 48 -0.72 -6.07 -13.03
C GLU A 48 0.23 -4.94 -12.63
N TYR A 49 1.46 -5.27 -12.27
CA TYR A 49 2.47 -4.29 -11.86
C TYR A 49 2.79 -3.25 -12.94
N ASN A 50 2.75 -3.66 -14.20
CA ASN A 50 3.04 -2.79 -15.35
C ASN A 50 1.81 -1.97 -15.81
N ALA A 51 0.61 -2.26 -15.31
CA ALA A 51 -0.61 -1.58 -15.69
C ALA A 51 -0.75 -0.19 -15.03
N VAL A 52 0.29 0.64 -15.18
CA VAL A 52 0.33 1.99 -14.61
C VAL A 52 -0.23 3.00 -15.61
N MET A 53 -1.27 3.73 -15.21
CA MET A 53 -1.91 4.75 -16.04
C MET A 53 -1.25 6.12 -15.90
N ASP A 54 -1.40 6.95 -16.93
CA ASP A 54 -1.09 8.36 -16.83
C ASP A 54 -1.98 9.05 -15.79
N LEU A 55 -1.41 9.94 -14.98
CA LEU A 55 -2.16 10.75 -14.04
C LEU A 55 -2.39 12.14 -14.58
N ALA A 56 -3.58 12.70 -14.35
CA ALA A 56 -3.84 14.10 -14.65
C ALA A 56 -2.85 14.99 -13.90
N GLU A 57 -2.21 15.95 -14.59
CA GLU A 57 -1.20 16.86 -14.01
C GLU A 57 -1.68 17.50 -12.71
N LYS A 58 -2.89 18.03 -12.73
CA LYS A 58 -3.47 18.69 -11.56
C LYS A 58 -3.61 17.73 -10.35
N TYR A 59 -4.10 16.53 -10.61
CA TYR A 59 -4.23 15.50 -9.55
C TYR A 59 -2.88 15.14 -8.95
N TYR A 60 -1.89 14.90 -9.80
CA TYR A 60 -0.53 14.55 -9.37
C TYR A 60 0.11 15.66 -8.53
N LEU A 61 0.07 16.91 -9.03
CA LEU A 61 0.67 18.05 -8.31
C LEU A 61 -0.05 18.36 -7.00
N GLU A 62 -1.39 18.35 -6.98
CA GLU A 62 -2.15 18.56 -5.75
C GLU A 62 -1.90 17.45 -4.72
N THR A 63 -1.73 16.21 -5.17
CA THR A 63 -1.39 15.10 -4.27
C THR A 63 -0.01 15.31 -3.65
N LEU A 64 1.00 15.64 -4.45
CA LEU A 64 2.34 15.93 -3.94
C LEU A 64 2.32 17.06 -2.92
N GLU A 65 1.70 18.19 -3.27
CA GLU A 65 1.64 19.36 -2.42
C GLU A 65 0.89 19.05 -1.12
N ARG A 66 -0.38 18.65 -1.21
CA ARG A 66 -1.28 18.55 -0.05
C ARG A 66 -0.98 17.37 0.86
N VAL A 67 -0.55 16.24 0.29
CA VAL A 67 -0.34 15.01 1.06
C VAL A 67 1.11 14.88 1.52
N PHE A 68 2.07 15.05 0.62
CA PHE A 68 3.47 14.76 0.91
C PHE A 68 4.26 15.97 1.43
N ILE A 69 4.08 17.14 0.85
CA ILE A 69 4.83 18.35 1.24
C ILE A 69 4.17 19.03 2.44
N ASP A 70 2.92 19.42 2.30
CA ASP A 70 2.20 20.20 3.31
C ASP A 70 1.59 19.32 4.41
N GLN A 71 1.31 18.04 4.11
CA GLN A 71 0.74 17.06 5.05
C GLN A 71 -0.57 17.55 5.67
N HIS A 72 -1.43 18.15 4.85
CA HIS A 72 -2.63 18.83 5.33
C HIS A 72 -3.56 17.96 6.19
N LEU A 73 -3.73 16.68 5.82
CA LEU A 73 -4.60 15.77 6.60
C LEU A 73 -4.00 15.49 7.99
N ALA A 74 -2.71 15.19 8.06
CA ALA A 74 -2.03 14.92 9.33
C ALA A 74 -1.96 16.14 10.24
N LYS A 75 -1.82 17.34 9.65
CA LYS A 75 -1.81 18.62 10.38
C LYS A 75 -3.22 19.16 10.70
N GLY A 76 -4.28 18.48 10.27
CA GLY A 76 -5.66 18.93 10.48
C GLY A 76 -6.03 20.22 9.72
N THR A 77 -5.37 20.50 8.60
CA THR A 77 -5.60 21.69 7.76
C THR A 77 -6.20 21.36 6.39
N MET A 78 -6.50 20.07 6.14
CA MET A 78 -7.10 19.62 4.88
C MET A 78 -8.47 20.24 4.68
N LYS A 79 -8.71 20.78 3.48
CA LYS A 79 -10.02 21.32 3.09
C LYS A 79 -10.51 20.65 1.81
N VAL A 80 -11.79 20.32 1.77
CA VAL A 80 -12.53 19.91 0.58
C VAL A 80 -13.73 20.84 0.43
N ASP A 81 -13.91 21.47 -0.72
CA ASP A 81 -14.94 22.48 -0.97
C ASP A 81 -14.99 23.57 0.10
N ASN A 82 -13.82 24.06 0.50
CA ASN A 82 -13.64 25.05 1.59
C ASN A 82 -14.06 24.59 2.99
N LYS A 83 -14.47 23.34 3.17
CA LYS A 83 -14.79 22.75 4.49
C LYS A 83 -13.59 22.05 5.05
N LEU A 84 -13.25 22.33 6.30
CA LEU A 84 -12.17 21.65 7.02
C LEU A 84 -12.55 20.18 7.25
N ILE A 85 -11.64 19.29 6.92
CA ILE A 85 -11.76 17.86 7.24
C ILE A 85 -11.13 17.62 8.60
N SER A 86 -11.90 17.04 9.51
CA SER A 86 -11.43 16.68 10.85
C SER A 86 -11.46 15.16 11.04
N LEU A 87 -10.31 14.58 11.32
CA LEU A 87 -10.22 13.15 11.67
C LEU A 87 -10.87 12.86 13.04
N ASN A 88 -11.10 13.90 13.86
CA ASN A 88 -11.81 13.79 15.13
C ASN A 88 -13.32 13.59 14.97
N ASP A 89 -13.86 13.76 13.76
CA ASP A 89 -15.27 13.47 13.49
C ASP A 89 -15.53 11.96 13.35
N ILE A 90 -14.49 11.15 13.18
CA ILE A 90 -14.56 9.69 13.19
C ILE A 90 -14.60 9.22 14.65
N LYS A 91 -15.72 8.65 15.08
CA LYS A 91 -15.97 8.26 16.49
C LYS A 91 -16.43 6.81 16.65
N ASP A 92 -17.29 6.37 15.76
CA ASP A 92 -18.02 5.09 15.92
C ASP A 92 -17.45 3.95 15.06
N THR A 93 -16.64 4.28 14.08
CA THR A 93 -16.02 3.32 13.17
C THR A 93 -14.86 2.59 13.87
N LYS A 94 -14.78 1.27 13.71
CA LYS A 94 -13.57 0.52 14.08
C LYS A 94 -12.44 0.83 13.09
N LEU A 95 -11.22 0.91 13.59
CA LEU A 95 -10.03 1.19 12.79
C LEU A 95 -8.97 0.10 12.96
N LEU A 96 -8.79 -0.71 11.94
CA LEU A 96 -7.67 -1.66 11.84
C LEU A 96 -6.67 -1.15 10.82
N THR A 97 -5.42 -1.01 11.22
CA THR A 97 -4.30 -0.71 10.31
C THR A 97 -3.34 -1.88 10.26
N ILE A 98 -2.91 -2.22 9.05
CA ILE A 98 -2.00 -3.35 8.81
C ILE A 98 -0.81 -2.87 7.99
N GLU A 99 0.38 -3.21 8.43
CA GLU A 99 1.64 -2.96 7.73
C GLU A 99 2.45 -4.24 7.56
N GLY A 100 3.22 -4.29 6.49
CA GLY A 100 4.26 -5.30 6.29
C GLY A 100 5.61 -4.76 6.76
N GLU A 101 6.35 -5.53 7.56
CA GLU A 101 7.68 -5.14 8.04
C GLU A 101 8.65 -4.80 6.91
N MET A 102 8.54 -5.52 5.81
CA MET A 102 9.42 -5.37 4.62
C MET A 102 8.75 -4.56 3.51
N ASP A 103 7.75 -3.73 3.86
CA ASP A 103 7.10 -2.85 2.88
C ASP A 103 8.04 -1.72 2.48
N ASP A 104 8.49 -1.74 1.23
CA ASP A 104 9.39 -0.76 0.62
C ASP A 104 8.66 0.36 -0.14
N ILE A 105 7.33 0.30 -0.19
CA ILE A 105 6.48 1.31 -0.85
C ILE A 105 5.82 2.21 0.20
N SER A 106 5.19 1.60 1.23
CA SER A 106 4.64 2.30 2.37
C SER A 106 5.47 1.96 3.61
N GLY A 107 6.38 2.85 3.99
CA GLY A 107 7.29 2.61 5.12
C GLY A 107 6.55 2.40 6.43
N LEU A 108 7.19 1.67 7.35
CA LEU A 108 6.66 1.38 8.68
C LEU A 108 6.21 2.65 9.41
N GLY A 109 5.03 2.57 10.01
CA GLY A 109 4.41 3.67 10.75
C GLY A 109 3.53 4.58 9.89
N GLN A 110 3.64 4.54 8.56
CA GLN A 110 2.85 5.39 7.67
C GLN A 110 1.35 5.07 7.79
N THR A 111 0.98 3.80 7.71
CA THR A 111 -0.42 3.37 7.83
C THR A 111 -0.89 3.47 9.28
N HIS A 112 -0.05 3.09 10.24
CA HIS A 112 -0.35 3.15 11.67
C HIS A 112 -0.58 4.58 12.18
N ALA A 113 -0.06 5.60 11.50
CA ALA A 113 -0.30 6.99 11.83
C ALA A 113 -1.80 7.34 11.96
N ALA A 114 -2.68 6.66 11.20
CA ALA A 114 -4.13 6.84 11.29
C ALA A 114 -4.67 6.57 12.71
N ASN A 115 -4.10 5.62 13.45
CA ASN A 115 -4.50 5.33 14.83
C ASN A 115 -4.21 6.47 15.80
N TYR A 116 -3.16 7.24 15.53
CA TYR A 116 -2.78 8.41 16.35
C TYR A 116 -3.57 9.65 15.96
N LEU A 117 -3.89 9.79 14.68
CA LEU A 117 -4.61 10.95 14.14
C LEU A 117 -6.11 10.91 14.43
N CYS A 118 -6.75 9.72 14.42
CA CYS A 118 -8.16 9.53 14.73
C CYS A 118 -8.38 9.43 16.24
N THR A 119 -8.17 10.53 16.98
CA THR A 119 -8.12 10.54 18.46
C THR A 119 -9.48 10.22 19.11
N ASN A 120 -10.60 10.50 18.45
CA ASN A 120 -11.94 10.27 19.00
C ASN A 120 -12.49 8.86 18.79
N ILE A 121 -11.78 8.00 18.08
CA ILE A 121 -12.11 6.56 18.06
C ILE A 121 -11.64 5.95 19.39
N PRO A 122 -12.52 5.27 20.15
CA PRO A 122 -12.14 4.61 21.39
C PRO A 122 -11.03 3.57 21.19
N GLN A 123 -10.14 3.42 22.18
CA GLN A 123 -8.98 2.52 22.07
C GLN A 123 -9.38 1.06 21.84
N ASN A 124 -10.50 0.61 22.40
CA ASN A 124 -11.02 -0.74 22.17
C ASN A 124 -11.60 -0.96 20.76
N LYS A 125 -11.70 0.09 19.95
CA LYS A 125 -12.10 0.03 18.54
C LYS A 125 -10.92 0.22 17.57
N LYS A 126 -9.69 0.30 18.09
CA LYS A 126 -8.48 0.48 17.29
C LYS A 126 -7.55 -0.71 17.41
N GLU A 127 -6.97 -1.12 16.30
CA GLU A 127 -5.90 -2.11 16.28
C GLU A 127 -4.87 -1.75 15.21
N ALA A 128 -3.59 -1.96 15.52
CA ALA A 128 -2.48 -1.76 14.61
C ALA A 128 -1.63 -3.03 14.60
N ILE A 129 -1.45 -3.65 13.44
CA ILE A 129 -0.72 -4.92 13.32
C ILE A 129 0.36 -4.78 12.26
N THR A 130 1.60 -5.07 12.63
CA THR A 130 2.71 -5.24 11.68
C THR A 130 3.00 -6.73 11.51
N PHE A 131 3.02 -7.21 10.28
CA PHE A 131 3.35 -8.60 9.94
C PHE A 131 4.83 -8.72 9.53
N GLU A 132 5.56 -9.53 10.28
CA GLU A 132 6.99 -9.80 10.03
C GLU A 132 7.21 -10.56 8.71
N GLY A 133 8.28 -10.20 8.00
CA GLY A 133 8.68 -10.82 6.74
C GLY A 133 7.71 -10.61 5.57
N VAL A 134 6.82 -9.61 5.66
CA VAL A 134 5.80 -9.31 4.64
C VAL A 134 6.12 -7.98 3.98
N GLY A 135 6.20 -7.99 2.64
CA GLY A 135 6.27 -6.77 1.84
C GLY A 135 4.89 -6.26 1.42
N HIS A 136 4.86 -5.17 0.66
CA HIS A 136 3.65 -4.44 0.28
C HIS A 136 2.50 -5.34 -0.22
N TYR A 137 2.77 -6.16 -1.22
CA TYR A 137 1.75 -7.06 -1.81
C TYR A 137 1.43 -8.28 -0.93
N GLY A 138 2.36 -8.67 -0.04
CA GLY A 138 2.20 -9.80 0.85
C GLY A 138 1.08 -9.62 1.89
N ILE A 139 0.66 -8.37 2.13
CA ILE A 139 -0.48 -8.04 3.00
C ILE A 139 -1.81 -8.50 2.38
N PHE A 140 -1.90 -8.60 1.06
CA PHE A 140 -3.14 -8.91 0.33
C PHE A 140 -3.15 -10.27 -0.34
N ALA A 141 -2.00 -10.93 -0.46
CA ALA A 141 -1.86 -12.18 -1.21
C ALA A 141 -0.82 -13.12 -0.63
N GLY A 142 -0.82 -14.38 -1.11
CA GLY A 142 0.19 -15.38 -0.77
C GLY A 142 -0.11 -16.18 0.49
N LYS A 143 0.92 -16.86 1.00
CA LYS A 143 0.77 -17.79 2.14
C LYS A 143 0.43 -17.07 3.45
N LYS A 144 1.11 -15.96 3.73
CA LYS A 144 0.91 -15.16 4.95
C LYS A 144 -0.51 -14.62 5.02
N TRP A 145 -1.01 -14.06 3.92
CA TRP A 145 -2.39 -13.63 3.79
C TRP A 145 -3.38 -14.76 4.16
N ARG A 146 -3.26 -15.93 3.53
CA ARG A 146 -4.20 -17.04 3.76
C ARG A 146 -4.14 -17.60 5.16
N ASN A 147 -2.93 -17.69 5.74
CA ASN A 147 -2.73 -18.41 6.99
C ASN A 147 -2.90 -17.53 8.23
N GLU A 148 -2.65 -16.22 8.12
CA GLU A 148 -2.59 -15.33 9.28
C GLU A 148 -3.42 -14.05 9.11
N ILE A 149 -3.17 -13.29 8.01
CA ILE A 149 -3.69 -11.92 7.89
C ILE A 149 -5.21 -11.93 7.74
N TYR A 150 -5.74 -12.77 6.85
CA TYR A 150 -7.17 -12.89 6.60
C TYR A 150 -7.96 -13.19 7.89
N SER A 151 -7.50 -14.13 8.70
CA SER A 151 -8.17 -14.49 9.95
C SER A 151 -8.18 -13.35 10.97
N LYS A 152 -7.10 -12.56 11.02
CA LYS A 152 -7.04 -11.37 11.88
C LYS A 152 -8.05 -10.30 11.46
N ILE A 153 -8.11 -10.00 10.17
CA ILE A 153 -9.09 -9.04 9.62
C ILE A 153 -10.51 -9.52 9.90
N LYS A 154 -10.80 -10.79 9.61
CA LYS A 154 -12.11 -11.38 9.85
C LYS A 154 -12.51 -11.23 11.32
N ASN A 155 -11.66 -11.64 12.24
CA ASN A 155 -11.92 -11.55 13.68
C ASN A 155 -12.17 -10.11 14.14
N PHE A 156 -11.41 -9.13 13.59
CA PHE A 156 -11.61 -7.72 13.92
C PHE A 156 -12.96 -7.18 13.44
N ILE A 157 -13.44 -7.65 12.29
CA ILE A 157 -14.74 -7.24 11.74
C ILE A 157 -15.89 -7.84 12.54
N GLU A 158 -15.77 -9.12 12.93
CA GLU A 158 -16.82 -9.89 13.61
C GLU A 158 -16.99 -9.55 15.09
N ASN A 159 -15.95 -9.06 15.75
CA ASN A 159 -15.97 -8.70 17.19
C ASN A 159 -16.15 -7.21 17.40
#